data_770e00155dd7649cb55ed32a59db2f70
#
_entry.id   770e00155dd7649cb55ed32a59db2f70
#
_cell.length_a   1.000
_cell.length_b   1.000
_cell.length_c   1.000
_cell.angle_alpha   90.00
_cell.angle_beta   90.00
_cell.angle_gamma   90.00
#
_symmetry.space_group_name_H-M   'P 1'
#
loop_
_entity.id
_entity.type
_entity.pdbx_description
1 polymer ?
#
loop_
_entity_poly.entity_id
_entity_poly.type
_entity_poly.pdbx_seq_one_letter_code
_entity_poly.pdbx_strand_id
1 'polypeptide(L)'
;MVPFVIANYFPWYDLEDWTGGCTSDTPLESYNSDDSGAIARHIAQAQRAGLDGFAVHWFAPDDRTNANLSKVLSLSPANFHSTVTFLTHILPGKNQANVVDALRYLIASHTQHSNFLRIGDQPLITFSDMYRVPDEAGHLPADDAAAIAIWSAIRSHVDPAHNTIWMAEGLVPDYMSVFDGLYVYKIDHASYPEDYVKAPRWAGWVRSWEAKTGVVKYWAGTIQPGWNDLNSAKPGCEDLRVSSQPFARDRENGAYYQRTVDAVLPTQPDFILVHSFNEWIEGSMIEPSTSYGDLYLELTARHVAAFKALR
;
A
#
# COMPACT_ATOMS: atom_id res chain seq x y z
N MET A 1 -19.34 5.25 7.14
CA MET A 1 -18.16 4.35 7.35
C MET A 1 -17.41 4.85 8.58
N VAL A 2 -16.95 3.96 9.45
CA VAL A 2 -16.02 4.34 10.53
C VAL A 2 -14.67 4.64 9.87
N PRO A 3 -14.04 5.80 10.12
CA PRO A 3 -12.74 6.11 9.54
C PRO A 3 -11.66 5.18 10.07
N PHE A 4 -10.82 4.66 9.18
CA PHE A 4 -9.70 3.79 9.53
C PHE A 4 -8.40 4.24 8.87
N VAL A 5 -7.28 3.84 9.44
CA VAL A 5 -5.94 4.12 8.93
C VAL A 5 -5.15 2.83 8.86
N ILE A 6 -4.65 2.50 7.69
CA ILE A 6 -3.78 1.35 7.46
C ILE A 6 -2.42 1.80 6.95
N ALA A 7 -1.42 0.94 7.04
CA ALA A 7 -0.09 1.23 6.49
C ALA A 7 0.36 0.15 5.51
N ASN A 8 1.05 0.54 4.44
CA ASN A 8 1.75 -0.40 3.58
C ASN A 8 2.75 -1.21 4.40
N TYR A 9 2.71 -2.54 4.25
CA TYR A 9 3.55 -3.49 4.97
C TYR A 9 4.26 -4.43 3.99
N PHE A 10 5.59 -4.52 4.16
CA PHE A 10 6.49 -5.24 3.24
C PHE A 10 7.07 -6.47 3.95
N PRO A 11 6.55 -7.68 3.65
CA PRO A 11 6.87 -8.89 4.40
C PRO A 11 7.96 -9.75 3.72
N TRP A 12 9.09 -9.16 3.30
CA TRP A 12 10.11 -9.88 2.51
C TRP A 12 11.55 -9.69 2.96
N TYR A 13 11.82 -8.93 4.02
CA TYR A 13 13.19 -8.68 4.49
C TYR A 13 13.80 -9.88 5.19
N ASP A 14 15.12 -10.03 5.02
CA ASP A 14 15.96 -11.01 5.68
C ASP A 14 17.04 -10.32 6.55
N LEU A 15 17.72 -11.08 7.40
CA LEU A 15 18.75 -10.52 8.29
C LEU A 15 19.91 -9.87 7.54
N GLU A 16 20.21 -10.34 6.33
CA GLU A 16 21.28 -9.82 5.48
C GLU A 16 20.97 -8.41 4.98
N ASP A 17 19.70 -8.06 4.80
CA ASP A 17 19.28 -6.73 4.32
C ASP A 17 19.71 -5.61 5.28
N TRP A 18 19.83 -5.92 6.56
CA TRP A 18 20.22 -4.95 7.58
C TRP A 18 21.73 -4.65 7.61
N THR A 19 22.54 -5.43 6.92
CA THR A 19 24.01 -5.30 6.90
C THR A 19 24.56 -4.91 5.54
N GLY A 20 23.76 -5.04 4.47
CA GLY A 20 24.17 -4.80 3.08
C GLY A 20 24.37 -3.34 2.70
N GLY A 21 23.89 -2.40 3.50
CA GLY A 21 24.01 -0.95 3.25
C GLY A 21 23.15 -0.45 2.09
N CYS A 22 22.16 -1.23 1.66
CA CYS A 22 21.23 -0.88 0.59
C CYS A 22 20.05 -0.04 1.09
N THR A 23 19.75 -0.09 2.37
CA THR A 23 18.74 0.75 3.03
C THR A 23 19.38 2.05 3.57
N SER A 24 18.60 3.10 3.67
CA SER A 24 19.09 4.39 4.21
C SER A 24 19.13 4.43 5.74
N ASP A 25 18.47 3.48 6.41
CA ASP A 25 18.42 3.30 7.85
C ASP A 25 18.15 1.81 8.14
N THR A 26 18.16 1.40 9.41
CA THR A 26 17.92 0.01 9.83
C THR A 26 16.94 -0.04 11.00
N PRO A 27 16.15 -1.13 11.15
CA PRO A 27 15.28 -1.29 12.30
C PRO A 27 16.06 -1.33 13.62
N LEU A 28 15.43 -0.88 14.70
CA LEU A 28 16.03 -1.00 16.04
C LEU A 28 16.30 -2.47 16.42
N GLU A 29 15.45 -3.36 15.98
CA GLU A 29 15.59 -4.80 16.17
C GLU A 29 15.59 -5.47 14.80
N SER A 30 16.76 -5.88 14.33
CA SER A 30 16.91 -6.64 13.08
C SER A 30 16.04 -7.89 13.09
N TYR A 31 15.39 -8.19 11.99
CA TYR A 31 14.45 -9.31 11.89
C TYR A 31 14.49 -10.00 10.53
N ASN A 32 13.95 -11.21 10.50
CA ASN A 32 13.50 -11.88 9.29
C ASN A 32 11.97 -11.73 9.22
N SER A 33 11.43 -11.33 8.07
CA SER A 33 9.99 -11.13 7.88
C SER A 33 9.17 -12.42 8.07
N ASP A 34 9.81 -13.59 8.01
CA ASP A 34 9.15 -14.87 8.27
C ASP A 34 8.99 -15.18 9.76
N ASP A 35 9.63 -14.41 10.65
CA ASP A 35 9.53 -14.61 12.09
C ASP A 35 8.19 -14.10 12.64
N SER A 36 7.42 -15.01 13.23
CA SER A 36 6.15 -14.68 13.87
C SER A 36 6.29 -13.71 15.05
N GLY A 37 7.44 -13.73 15.75
CA GLY A 37 7.74 -12.78 16.82
C GLY A 37 7.94 -11.36 16.29
N ALA A 38 8.64 -11.22 15.16
CA ALA A 38 8.78 -9.94 14.46
C ALA A 38 7.42 -9.40 13.99
N ILE A 39 6.61 -10.25 13.34
CA ILE A 39 5.25 -9.86 12.90
C ILE A 39 4.38 -9.42 14.08
N ALA A 40 4.39 -10.16 15.18
CA ALA A 40 3.63 -9.80 16.38
C ALA A 40 4.08 -8.46 16.97
N ARG A 41 5.39 -8.20 16.99
CA ARG A 41 5.97 -6.91 17.39
C ARG A 41 5.51 -5.77 16.48
N HIS A 42 5.55 -5.96 15.16
CA HIS A 42 5.08 -4.96 14.18
C HIS A 42 3.60 -4.64 14.36
N ILE A 43 2.76 -5.64 14.60
CA ILE A 43 1.33 -5.42 14.90
C ILE A 43 1.18 -4.58 16.18
N ALA A 44 1.91 -4.89 17.25
CA ALA A 44 1.86 -4.13 18.49
C ALA A 44 2.34 -2.68 18.31
N GLN A 45 3.40 -2.47 17.53
CA GLN A 45 3.91 -1.15 17.18
C GLN A 45 2.89 -0.37 16.35
N ALA A 46 2.27 -1.00 15.34
CA ALA A 46 1.23 -0.39 14.52
C ALA A 46 0.00 0.02 15.34
N GLN A 47 -0.44 -0.83 16.28
CA GLN A 47 -1.51 -0.50 17.21
C GLN A 47 -1.14 0.68 18.14
N ARG A 48 0.11 0.75 18.58
CA ARG A 48 0.62 1.89 19.37
C ARG A 48 0.60 3.19 18.56
N ALA A 49 0.81 3.11 17.23
CA ALA A 49 0.65 4.23 16.31
C ALA A 49 -0.82 4.54 15.97
N GLY A 50 -1.79 3.81 16.53
CA GLY A 50 -3.23 3.99 16.29
C GLY A 50 -3.72 3.44 14.95
N LEU A 51 -2.89 2.68 14.23
CA LEU A 51 -3.25 2.02 12.97
C LEU A 51 -4.29 0.92 13.22
N ASP A 52 -5.19 0.75 12.27
CA ASP A 52 -6.27 -0.24 12.32
C ASP A 52 -5.91 -1.54 11.56
N GLY A 53 -4.79 -1.55 10.82
CA GLY A 53 -4.33 -2.69 10.05
C GLY A 53 -3.17 -2.39 9.12
N PHE A 54 -2.81 -3.39 8.32
CA PHE A 54 -1.82 -3.28 7.25
C PHE A 54 -2.45 -3.49 5.87
N ALA A 55 -1.88 -2.86 4.85
CA ALA A 55 -1.99 -3.24 3.45
C ALA A 55 -0.73 -4.05 3.11
N VAL A 56 -0.82 -5.38 3.22
CA VAL A 56 0.31 -6.28 3.06
C VAL A 56 0.62 -6.45 1.59
N HIS A 57 1.82 -6.11 1.16
CA HIS A 57 2.27 -6.35 -0.22
C HIS A 57 2.32 -7.85 -0.48
N TRP A 58 1.55 -8.29 -1.47
CA TRP A 58 1.32 -9.70 -1.76
C TRP A 58 1.59 -10.02 -3.23
N PHE A 59 2.38 -11.06 -3.48
CA PHE A 59 2.85 -11.40 -4.82
C PHE A 59 2.10 -12.58 -5.44
N ALA A 60 2.11 -13.73 -4.78
CA ALA A 60 1.56 -14.95 -5.34
C ALA A 60 1.21 -15.98 -4.25
N PRO A 61 0.36 -16.99 -4.56
CA PRO A 61 0.03 -18.07 -3.64
C PRO A 61 1.25 -18.85 -3.11
N ASP A 62 2.26 -19.04 -3.95
CA ASP A 62 3.45 -19.83 -3.63
C ASP A 62 4.63 -18.98 -3.13
N ASP A 63 4.40 -17.67 -2.93
CA ASP A 63 5.41 -16.75 -2.45
C ASP A 63 5.43 -16.63 -0.91
N ARG A 64 6.58 -16.25 -0.33
CA ARG A 64 6.71 -16.00 1.12
C ARG A 64 5.72 -14.97 1.64
N THR A 65 5.36 -13.99 0.80
CA THR A 65 4.38 -12.95 1.17
C THR A 65 3.00 -13.53 1.47
N ASN A 66 2.63 -14.65 0.85
CA ASN A 66 1.39 -15.37 1.14
C ASN A 66 1.39 -16.03 2.53
N ALA A 67 2.50 -16.70 2.88
CA ALA A 67 2.67 -17.28 4.20
C ALA A 67 2.69 -16.19 5.29
N ASN A 68 3.35 -15.06 5.03
CA ASN A 68 3.42 -13.94 5.96
C ASN A 68 2.09 -13.20 6.11
N LEU A 69 1.30 -13.05 5.04
CA LEU A 69 -0.08 -12.56 5.13
C LEU A 69 -0.91 -13.43 6.09
N SER A 70 -0.82 -14.76 5.96
CA SER A 70 -1.53 -15.69 6.85
C SER A 70 -1.12 -15.51 8.33
N LYS A 71 0.17 -15.28 8.59
CA LYS A 71 0.66 -14.99 9.96
C LYS A 71 0.14 -13.63 10.45
N VAL A 72 0.20 -12.58 9.62
CA VAL A 72 -0.35 -11.25 9.98
C VAL A 72 -1.81 -11.39 10.38
N LEU A 73 -2.65 -12.04 9.57
CA LEU A 73 -4.06 -12.21 9.87
C LEU A 73 -4.28 -13.01 11.17
N SER A 74 -3.54 -14.12 11.35
CA SER A 74 -3.73 -15.02 12.50
C SER A 74 -3.19 -14.45 13.81
N LEU A 75 -2.15 -13.62 13.78
CA LEU A 75 -1.54 -13.00 14.96
C LEU A 75 -2.24 -11.69 15.35
N SER A 76 -3.06 -11.13 14.46
CA SER A 76 -3.77 -9.88 14.70
C SER A 76 -4.87 -10.06 15.75
N PRO A 77 -4.99 -9.15 16.73
CA PRO A 77 -6.14 -9.11 17.62
C PRO A 77 -7.40 -8.67 16.87
N ALA A 78 -8.57 -8.87 17.48
CA ALA A 78 -9.88 -8.64 16.87
C ALA A 78 -10.17 -7.19 16.43
N ASN A 79 -9.34 -6.23 16.84
CA ASN A 79 -9.43 -4.82 16.45
C ASN A 79 -8.33 -4.38 15.47
N PHE A 80 -7.62 -5.31 14.85
CA PHE A 80 -6.58 -5.01 13.86
C PHE A 80 -6.84 -5.83 12.60
N HIS A 81 -7.25 -5.15 11.50
CA HIS A 81 -7.70 -5.77 10.28
C HIS A 81 -6.79 -5.40 9.12
N SER A 82 -6.20 -6.39 8.49
CA SER A 82 -5.28 -6.17 7.38
C SER A 82 -5.88 -6.57 6.04
N THR A 83 -5.44 -5.90 4.99
CA THR A 83 -5.74 -6.22 3.60
C THR A 83 -4.46 -6.51 2.84
N VAL A 84 -4.55 -6.64 1.53
CA VAL A 84 -3.40 -6.81 0.64
C VAL A 84 -3.24 -5.64 -0.30
N THR A 85 -1.99 -5.36 -0.70
CA THR A 85 -1.66 -4.65 -1.94
C THR A 85 -1.19 -5.68 -2.95
N PHE A 86 -2.02 -5.91 -3.96
CA PHE A 86 -1.75 -6.88 -5.03
C PHE A 86 -0.83 -6.28 -6.09
N LEU A 87 0.29 -6.95 -6.37
CA LEU A 87 1.32 -6.50 -7.30
C LEU A 87 1.37 -7.43 -8.52
N THR A 88 0.91 -6.98 -9.67
CA THR A 88 0.80 -7.81 -10.87
C THR A 88 2.11 -8.18 -11.52
N HIS A 89 3.10 -7.31 -11.44
CA HIS A 89 4.35 -7.46 -12.20
C HIS A 89 5.30 -8.54 -11.67
N ILE A 90 5.02 -9.10 -10.49
CA ILE A 90 5.88 -10.09 -9.80
C ILE A 90 5.36 -11.52 -9.96
N LEU A 91 4.15 -11.70 -10.51
CA LEU A 91 3.56 -13.03 -10.67
C LEU A 91 4.39 -13.94 -11.60
N PRO A 92 4.72 -15.15 -11.17
CA PRO A 92 5.35 -16.14 -12.03
C PRO A 92 4.46 -16.44 -13.26
N GLY A 93 5.10 -16.59 -14.45
CA GLY A 93 4.40 -16.95 -15.66
C GLY A 93 3.50 -15.88 -16.29
N LYS A 94 3.34 -14.78 -15.66
CA LYS A 94 2.79 -13.47 -16.06
C LYS A 94 1.91 -13.41 -17.31
N ASN A 95 0.73 -14.02 -17.24
CA ASN A 95 -0.34 -13.76 -18.19
C ASN A 95 -1.64 -13.49 -17.45
N GLN A 96 -2.68 -13.07 -18.16
CA GLN A 96 -3.96 -12.72 -17.56
C GLN A 96 -4.57 -13.87 -16.74
N ALA A 97 -4.44 -15.12 -17.19
CA ALA A 97 -4.95 -16.27 -16.46
C ALA A 97 -4.27 -16.44 -15.09
N ASN A 98 -2.96 -16.21 -15.01
CA ASN A 98 -2.23 -16.27 -13.73
C ASN A 98 -2.72 -15.19 -12.75
N VAL A 99 -3.05 -13.99 -13.23
CA VAL A 99 -3.63 -12.92 -12.41
C VAL A 99 -5.02 -13.32 -11.90
N VAL A 100 -5.85 -13.90 -12.76
CA VAL A 100 -7.18 -14.40 -12.39
C VAL A 100 -7.08 -15.49 -11.32
N ASP A 101 -6.20 -16.47 -11.50
CA ASP A 101 -6.03 -17.58 -10.58
C ASP A 101 -5.48 -17.12 -9.22
N ALA A 102 -4.50 -16.20 -9.23
CA ALA A 102 -3.95 -15.61 -8.01
C ALA A 102 -5.02 -14.84 -7.22
N LEU A 103 -5.83 -14.01 -7.88
CA LEU A 103 -6.90 -13.27 -7.23
C LEU A 103 -8.02 -14.18 -6.71
N ARG A 104 -8.39 -15.23 -7.45
CA ARG A 104 -9.36 -16.24 -6.97
C ARG A 104 -8.84 -16.95 -5.73
N TYR A 105 -7.56 -17.33 -5.72
CA TYR A 105 -6.93 -17.91 -4.55
C TYR A 105 -6.96 -16.94 -3.36
N LEU A 106 -6.55 -15.69 -3.55
CA LEU A 106 -6.55 -14.66 -2.51
C LEU A 106 -7.95 -14.50 -1.89
N ILE A 107 -8.98 -14.36 -2.73
CA ILE A 107 -10.35 -14.21 -2.28
C ILE A 107 -10.84 -15.44 -1.53
N ALA A 108 -10.61 -16.64 -2.05
CA ALA A 108 -11.07 -17.87 -1.43
C ALA A 108 -10.35 -18.19 -0.12
N SER A 109 -9.03 -17.92 -0.04
CA SER A 109 -8.19 -18.35 1.08
C SER A 109 -8.09 -17.34 2.20
N HIS A 110 -8.12 -16.03 1.91
CA HIS A 110 -7.80 -15.01 2.91
C HIS A 110 -8.97 -14.09 3.26
N THR A 111 -9.83 -13.72 2.30
CA THR A 111 -10.88 -12.74 2.58
C THR A 111 -11.96 -13.25 3.55
N GLN A 112 -12.01 -14.55 3.82
CA GLN A 112 -12.93 -15.14 4.80
C GLN A 112 -12.41 -15.03 6.25
N HIS A 113 -11.14 -14.66 6.44
CA HIS A 113 -10.57 -14.49 7.76
C HIS A 113 -11.21 -13.29 8.48
N SER A 114 -11.51 -13.44 9.78
CA SER A 114 -12.16 -12.39 10.59
C SER A 114 -11.37 -11.08 10.63
N ASN A 115 -10.04 -11.15 10.55
CA ASN A 115 -9.15 -10.01 10.56
C ASN A 115 -8.78 -9.50 9.14
N PHE A 116 -9.47 -10.00 8.09
CA PHE A 116 -9.34 -9.39 6.77
C PHE A 116 -10.17 -8.11 6.71
N LEU A 117 -9.54 -7.01 6.27
CA LEU A 117 -10.17 -5.67 6.28
C LEU A 117 -11.37 -5.60 5.32
N ARG A 118 -12.45 -5.01 5.81
CA ARG A 118 -13.70 -4.84 5.06
C ARG A 118 -14.21 -3.40 5.15
N ILE A 119 -14.93 -2.99 4.14
CA ILE A 119 -15.79 -1.82 4.19
C ILE A 119 -17.25 -2.33 4.12
N GLY A 120 -17.98 -2.17 5.21
CA GLY A 120 -19.22 -2.93 5.40
C GLY A 120 -18.92 -4.44 5.42
N ASP A 121 -19.63 -5.19 4.59
CA ASP A 121 -19.41 -6.64 4.47
C ASP A 121 -18.44 -7.04 3.34
N GLN A 122 -17.93 -6.08 2.56
CA GLN A 122 -17.10 -6.32 1.39
C GLN A 122 -15.60 -6.27 1.74
N PRO A 123 -14.82 -7.32 1.47
CA PRO A 123 -13.37 -7.28 1.61
C PRO A 123 -12.75 -6.19 0.74
N LEU A 124 -11.81 -5.45 1.32
CA LEU A 124 -11.02 -4.44 0.61
C LEU A 124 -9.75 -5.07 0.04
N ILE A 125 -9.42 -4.78 -1.20
CA ILE A 125 -8.15 -5.15 -1.86
C ILE A 125 -7.59 -3.90 -2.52
N THR A 126 -6.33 -3.55 -2.25
CA THR A 126 -5.62 -2.50 -2.97
C THR A 126 -4.74 -3.10 -4.06
N PHE A 127 -4.54 -2.39 -5.15
CA PHE A 127 -3.78 -2.84 -6.31
C PHE A 127 -2.73 -1.80 -6.66
N SER A 128 -1.53 -2.24 -7.00
CA SER A 128 -0.43 -1.38 -7.44
C SER A 128 0.07 -1.79 -8.81
N ASP A 129 0.80 -0.87 -9.49
CA ASP A 129 1.31 -1.09 -10.84
C ASP A 129 0.25 -1.44 -11.88
N MET A 130 -0.87 -0.75 -11.86
CA MET A 130 -2.06 -1.01 -12.68
C MET A 130 -1.76 -1.17 -14.18
N TYR A 131 -0.79 -0.39 -14.69
CA TYR A 131 -0.35 -0.39 -16.09
C TYR A 131 0.52 -1.61 -16.48
N ARG A 132 0.90 -2.45 -15.49
CA ARG A 132 1.72 -3.64 -15.69
C ARG A 132 0.92 -4.95 -15.71
N VAL A 133 -0.41 -4.87 -15.78
CA VAL A 133 -1.25 -6.05 -15.88
C VAL A 133 -1.02 -6.74 -17.24
N PRO A 134 -0.66 -8.04 -17.28
CA PRO A 134 -0.41 -8.73 -18.55
C PRO A 134 -1.73 -9.13 -19.26
N ASP A 135 -1.70 -9.16 -20.59
CA ASP A 135 -2.75 -9.72 -21.40
C ASP A 135 -2.73 -11.28 -21.40
N GLU A 136 -3.59 -11.92 -22.19
CA GLU A 136 -3.66 -13.38 -22.32
C GLU A 136 -2.36 -14.02 -22.82
N ALA A 137 -1.60 -13.29 -23.64
CA ALA A 137 -0.31 -13.73 -24.18
C ALA A 137 0.89 -13.35 -23.28
N GLY A 138 0.66 -12.60 -22.20
CA GLY A 138 1.70 -12.14 -21.29
C GLY A 138 2.38 -10.83 -21.71
N HIS A 139 1.82 -10.10 -22.67
CA HIS A 139 2.34 -8.80 -23.05
C HIS A 139 1.80 -7.69 -22.12
N LEU A 140 2.61 -6.68 -21.89
CA LEU A 140 2.16 -5.49 -21.18
C LEU A 140 1.26 -4.62 -22.07
N PRO A 141 0.25 -3.93 -21.51
CA PRO A 141 -0.63 -3.07 -22.26
C PRO A 141 0.13 -1.91 -22.89
N ALA A 142 -0.34 -1.46 -24.04
CA ALA A 142 0.29 -0.33 -24.76
C ALA A 142 0.01 1.02 -24.08
N ASP A 143 -1.10 1.13 -23.38
CA ASP A 143 -1.59 2.33 -22.70
C ASP A 143 -2.57 1.98 -21.58
N ASP A 144 -3.04 3.01 -20.86
CA ASP A 144 -4.00 2.84 -19.76
C ASP A 144 -5.36 2.31 -20.24
N ALA A 145 -5.81 2.64 -21.45
CA ALA A 145 -7.07 2.12 -21.97
C ALA A 145 -7.01 0.60 -22.19
N ALA A 146 -5.89 0.11 -22.70
CA ALA A 146 -5.63 -1.31 -22.85
C ALA A 146 -5.53 -2.01 -21.48
N ALA A 147 -4.84 -1.39 -20.52
CA ALA A 147 -4.77 -1.89 -19.14
C ALA A 147 -6.16 -1.98 -18.49
N ILE A 148 -6.99 -0.96 -18.64
CA ILE A 148 -8.37 -0.93 -18.13
C ILE A 148 -9.22 -2.05 -18.76
N ALA A 149 -9.07 -2.31 -20.05
CA ALA A 149 -9.78 -3.39 -20.72
C ALA A 149 -9.37 -4.77 -20.16
N ILE A 150 -8.07 -4.99 -19.92
CA ILE A 150 -7.56 -6.23 -19.29
C ILE A 150 -8.11 -6.36 -17.87
N TRP A 151 -8.07 -5.30 -17.05
CA TRP A 151 -8.63 -5.31 -15.70
C TRP A 151 -10.13 -5.57 -15.67
N SER A 152 -10.88 -5.03 -16.64
CA SER A 152 -12.31 -5.31 -16.79
C SER A 152 -12.58 -6.79 -17.06
N ALA A 153 -11.79 -7.41 -17.95
CA ALA A 153 -11.86 -8.86 -18.21
C ALA A 153 -11.50 -9.67 -16.97
N ILE A 154 -10.41 -9.32 -16.25
CA ILE A 154 -10.02 -9.99 -15.02
C ILE A 154 -11.15 -9.90 -13.98
N ARG A 155 -11.70 -8.71 -13.74
CA ARG A 155 -12.78 -8.53 -12.75
C ARG A 155 -14.02 -9.35 -13.08
N SER A 156 -14.40 -9.42 -14.36
CA SER A 156 -15.53 -10.23 -14.80
C SER A 156 -15.36 -11.74 -14.54
N HIS A 157 -14.12 -12.24 -14.48
CA HIS A 157 -13.81 -13.62 -14.16
C HIS A 157 -13.64 -13.90 -12.66
N VAL A 158 -13.19 -12.90 -11.90
CA VAL A 158 -12.83 -13.04 -10.47
C VAL A 158 -13.98 -12.64 -9.56
N ASP A 159 -14.61 -11.50 -9.84
CA ASP A 159 -15.63 -10.89 -8.99
C ASP A 159 -16.74 -10.20 -9.80
N PRO A 160 -17.49 -10.96 -10.64
CA PRO A 160 -18.53 -10.40 -11.50
C PRO A 160 -19.69 -9.78 -10.73
N ALA A 161 -19.89 -10.16 -9.47
CA ALA A 161 -20.94 -9.63 -8.61
C ALA A 161 -20.50 -8.43 -7.77
N HIS A 162 -19.26 -7.98 -7.92
CA HIS A 162 -18.67 -6.87 -7.15
C HIS A 162 -18.82 -7.06 -5.62
N ASN A 163 -18.51 -8.27 -5.15
CA ASN A 163 -18.55 -8.62 -3.72
C ASN A 163 -17.29 -8.15 -2.94
N THR A 164 -16.29 -7.64 -3.64
CA THR A 164 -15.05 -7.09 -3.07
C THR A 164 -14.87 -5.66 -3.54
N ILE A 165 -14.24 -4.83 -2.70
CA ILE A 165 -13.87 -3.45 -3.02
C ILE A 165 -12.45 -3.45 -3.56
N TRP A 166 -12.25 -2.94 -4.77
CA TRP A 166 -10.96 -2.84 -5.44
C TRP A 166 -10.51 -1.38 -5.52
N MET A 167 -9.36 -1.07 -4.92
CA MET A 167 -8.76 0.26 -4.97
C MET A 167 -7.60 0.27 -5.96
N ALA A 168 -7.68 1.12 -7.00
CA ALA A 168 -6.60 1.29 -7.95
C ALA A 168 -5.56 2.31 -7.44
N GLU A 169 -4.27 1.98 -7.61
CA GLU A 169 -3.18 2.93 -7.43
C GLU A 169 -3.02 3.77 -8.70
N GLY A 170 -2.73 5.05 -8.52
CA GLY A 170 -2.22 5.89 -9.61
C GLY A 170 -3.03 7.15 -9.91
N LEU A 171 -2.63 7.79 -11.02
CA LEU A 171 -3.07 9.13 -11.40
C LEU A 171 -4.02 9.12 -12.61
N VAL A 172 -4.62 7.97 -12.95
CA VAL A 172 -5.51 7.81 -14.10
C VAL A 172 -6.94 7.55 -13.60
N PRO A 173 -7.81 8.56 -13.62
CA PRO A 173 -9.19 8.45 -13.10
C PRO A 173 -10.03 7.37 -13.80
N ASP A 174 -9.72 7.06 -15.06
CA ASP A 174 -10.51 6.12 -15.86
C ASP A 174 -10.45 4.67 -15.34
N TYR A 175 -9.47 4.33 -14.49
CA TYR A 175 -9.47 3.06 -13.76
C TYR A 175 -10.73 2.88 -12.89
N MET A 176 -11.39 3.96 -12.48
CA MET A 176 -12.66 3.89 -11.75
C MET A 176 -13.83 3.31 -12.55
N SER A 177 -13.68 3.09 -13.86
CA SER A 177 -14.64 2.29 -14.64
C SER A 177 -14.66 0.81 -14.24
N VAL A 178 -13.57 0.31 -13.65
CA VAL A 178 -13.42 -1.08 -13.17
C VAL A 178 -13.27 -1.15 -11.66
N PHE A 179 -12.55 -0.22 -11.07
CA PHE A 179 -12.21 -0.17 -9.65
C PHE A 179 -13.20 0.68 -8.85
N ASP A 180 -13.28 0.43 -7.55
CA ASP A 180 -14.22 1.08 -6.65
C ASP A 180 -13.65 2.35 -6.00
N GLY A 181 -12.41 2.68 -6.27
CA GLY A 181 -11.76 3.88 -5.79
C GLY A 181 -10.31 4.01 -6.23
N LEU A 182 -9.70 5.12 -5.80
CA LEU A 182 -8.32 5.46 -6.10
C LEU A 182 -7.52 5.77 -4.83
N TYR A 183 -6.24 5.49 -4.89
CA TYR A 183 -5.22 6.03 -3.98
C TYR A 183 -3.93 6.33 -4.77
N VAL A 184 -3.02 7.10 -4.19
CA VAL A 184 -1.71 7.36 -4.77
C VAL A 184 -0.66 6.78 -3.84
N TYR A 185 0.12 5.81 -4.32
CA TYR A 185 1.15 5.16 -3.52
C TYR A 185 2.27 6.14 -3.16
N LYS A 186 2.91 6.70 -4.18
CA LYS A 186 4.05 7.62 -4.04
C LYS A 186 3.61 9.06 -4.27
N ILE A 187 3.65 9.88 -3.24
CA ILE A 187 3.18 11.26 -3.23
C ILE A 187 4.29 12.30 -3.32
N ASP A 188 5.51 11.88 -3.61
CA ASP A 188 6.68 12.72 -3.88
C ASP A 188 7.61 12.02 -4.87
N HIS A 189 8.26 12.77 -5.75
CA HIS A 189 9.15 12.26 -6.79
C HIS A 189 10.35 13.19 -6.99
N ALA A 190 11.44 12.65 -7.55
CA ALA A 190 12.60 13.44 -7.91
C ALA A 190 12.26 14.57 -8.90
N SER A 191 11.47 14.25 -9.95
CA SER A 191 11.06 15.19 -11.00
C SER A 191 9.82 16.02 -10.64
N TYR A 192 9.06 15.59 -9.67
CA TYR A 192 7.82 16.23 -9.20
C TYR A 192 7.84 16.30 -7.66
N PRO A 193 8.68 17.19 -7.09
CA PRO A 193 8.78 17.29 -5.64
C PRO A 193 7.46 17.79 -5.04
N GLU A 194 7.15 17.25 -3.86
CA GLU A 194 5.98 17.63 -3.07
C GLU A 194 4.64 17.45 -3.81
N ASP A 195 4.51 16.37 -4.60
CA ASP A 195 3.28 16.07 -5.35
C ASP A 195 2.04 15.94 -4.44
N TYR A 196 2.23 15.68 -3.14
CA TYR A 196 1.14 15.62 -2.15
C TYR A 196 0.26 16.87 -2.14
N VAL A 197 0.78 18.04 -2.55
CA VAL A 197 -0.03 19.26 -2.69
C VAL A 197 -1.15 19.11 -3.72
N LYS A 198 -1.10 18.08 -4.58
CA LYS A 198 -2.13 17.74 -5.56
C LYS A 198 -3.25 16.85 -4.98
N ALA A 199 -3.18 16.44 -3.72
CA ALA A 199 -4.21 15.61 -3.09
C ALA A 199 -5.66 16.13 -3.28
N PRO A 200 -5.95 17.45 -3.21
CA PRO A 200 -7.29 17.96 -3.52
C PRO A 200 -7.74 17.68 -4.96
N ARG A 201 -6.81 17.73 -5.92
CA ARG A 201 -7.11 17.39 -7.32
C ARG A 201 -7.45 15.91 -7.48
N TRP A 202 -6.68 15.02 -6.85
CA TRP A 202 -6.91 13.58 -6.92
C TRP A 202 -8.24 13.18 -6.27
N ALA A 203 -8.53 13.70 -5.09
CA ALA A 203 -9.83 13.54 -4.45
C ALA A 203 -10.97 14.06 -5.34
N GLY A 204 -10.76 15.22 -5.99
CA GLY A 204 -11.70 15.82 -6.92
C GLY A 204 -12.06 14.92 -8.10
N TRP A 205 -11.13 14.11 -8.61
CA TRP A 205 -11.42 13.12 -9.65
C TRP A 205 -12.41 12.06 -9.17
N VAL A 206 -12.23 11.54 -7.96
CA VAL A 206 -13.12 10.52 -7.38
C VAL A 206 -14.52 11.11 -7.20
N ARG A 207 -14.65 12.30 -6.59
CA ARG A 207 -15.94 12.96 -6.36
C ARG A 207 -16.64 13.35 -7.68
N SER A 208 -15.86 13.75 -8.70
CA SER A 208 -16.41 14.03 -10.03
C SER A 208 -16.93 12.78 -10.72
N TRP A 209 -16.25 11.63 -10.51
CA TRP A 209 -16.72 10.35 -11.04
C TRP A 209 -18.04 9.93 -10.39
N GLU A 210 -18.14 10.02 -9.07
CA GLU A 210 -19.38 9.77 -8.33
C GLU A 210 -20.53 10.65 -8.83
N ALA A 211 -20.29 11.96 -8.95
CA ALA A 211 -21.29 12.91 -9.42
C ALA A 211 -21.78 12.61 -10.84
N LYS A 212 -20.87 12.13 -11.72
CA LYS A 212 -21.18 11.81 -13.12
C LYS A 212 -21.96 10.50 -13.26
N THR A 213 -21.62 9.49 -12.44
CA THR A 213 -22.12 8.12 -12.63
C THR A 213 -23.21 7.73 -11.63
N GLY A 214 -23.32 8.42 -10.51
CA GLY A 214 -24.17 8.04 -9.37
C GLY A 214 -23.66 6.81 -8.60
N VAL A 215 -22.45 6.32 -8.92
CA VAL A 215 -21.83 5.16 -8.27
C VAL A 215 -20.85 5.64 -7.21
N VAL A 216 -20.99 5.14 -5.98
CA VAL A 216 -20.07 5.45 -4.87
C VAL A 216 -18.66 4.98 -5.22
N LYS A 217 -17.70 5.86 -5.00
CA LYS A 217 -16.25 5.60 -5.17
C LYS A 217 -15.49 6.07 -3.95
N TYR A 218 -14.44 5.33 -3.60
CA TYR A 218 -13.63 5.62 -2.42
C TYR A 218 -12.37 6.42 -2.79
N TRP A 219 -12.03 7.38 -1.94
CA TRP A 219 -10.78 8.10 -1.98
C TRP A 219 -9.94 7.73 -0.76
N ALA A 220 -8.78 7.11 -0.96
CA ALA A 220 -7.82 6.91 0.10
C ALA A 220 -6.71 7.97 0.02
N GLY A 221 -6.55 8.71 1.10
CA GLY A 221 -5.49 9.70 1.20
C GLY A 221 -4.18 9.06 1.66
N THR A 222 -3.08 9.29 0.95
CA THR A 222 -1.76 8.79 1.35
C THR A 222 -1.00 9.86 2.11
N ILE A 223 -0.41 9.48 3.25
CA ILE A 223 0.51 10.31 4.03
C ILE A 223 1.86 9.61 4.15
N GLN A 224 2.96 10.38 4.20
CA GLN A 224 4.32 9.85 4.07
C GLN A 224 5.30 10.61 4.95
N PRO A 225 6.14 9.91 5.77
CA PRO A 225 7.07 10.58 6.69
C PRO A 225 8.31 11.16 6.03
N GLY A 226 8.67 10.69 4.84
CA GLY A 226 9.85 11.05 4.08
C GLY A 226 10.16 9.99 3.03
N TRP A 227 11.28 10.15 2.33
CA TRP A 227 11.74 9.23 1.31
C TRP A 227 13.27 9.25 1.22
N ASN A 228 13.92 8.12 1.05
CA ASN A 228 15.35 8.05 0.75
C ASN A 228 15.72 6.70 0.13
N ASP A 229 15.68 6.59 -1.19
CA ASP A 229 16.09 5.42 -1.95
C ASP A 229 17.49 5.54 -2.60
N LEU A 230 18.30 6.50 -2.14
CA LEU A 230 19.64 6.74 -2.70
C LEU A 230 20.58 5.54 -2.55
N ASN A 231 20.46 4.79 -1.44
CA ASN A 231 21.30 3.64 -1.18
C ASN A 231 20.96 2.43 -2.07
N SER A 232 19.70 2.28 -2.47
CA SER A 232 19.25 1.19 -3.36
C SER A 232 19.89 1.25 -4.75
N ALA A 233 20.43 2.40 -5.14
CA ALA A 233 21.12 2.59 -6.42
C ALA A 233 22.64 2.31 -6.34
N LYS A 234 23.16 1.91 -5.17
CA LYS A 234 24.59 1.57 -5.01
C LYS A 234 24.92 0.25 -5.69
N PRO A 235 26.20 0.04 -6.10
CA PRO A 235 26.66 -1.27 -6.56
C PRO A 235 26.40 -2.34 -5.52
N GLY A 236 25.86 -3.47 -5.96
CA GLY A 236 25.45 -4.59 -5.09
C GLY A 236 24.03 -4.51 -4.55
N CYS A 237 23.28 -3.43 -4.88
CA CYS A 237 21.88 -3.25 -4.50
C CYS A 237 20.94 -3.22 -5.73
N GLU A 238 21.43 -3.63 -6.89
CA GLU A 238 20.71 -3.50 -8.16
C GLU A 238 19.38 -4.24 -8.18
N ASP A 239 19.34 -5.42 -7.53
CA ASP A 239 18.13 -6.24 -7.44
C ASP A 239 17.06 -5.62 -6.54
N LEU A 240 17.45 -4.71 -5.66
CA LEU A 240 16.57 -4.01 -4.73
C LEU A 240 16.12 -2.63 -5.25
N ARG A 241 16.63 -2.21 -6.40
CA ARG A 241 16.34 -0.87 -6.93
C ARG A 241 14.89 -0.73 -7.35
N VAL A 242 14.18 0.16 -6.70
CA VAL A 242 12.76 0.45 -6.95
C VAL A 242 12.54 1.67 -7.84
N SER A 243 13.56 2.50 -8.07
CA SER A 243 13.42 3.74 -8.85
C SER A 243 14.54 3.90 -9.86
N SER A 244 14.19 4.35 -11.08
CA SER A 244 15.17 4.77 -12.09
C SER A 244 15.81 6.14 -11.79
N GLN A 245 15.21 6.91 -10.88
CA GLN A 245 15.68 8.22 -10.44
C GLN A 245 15.67 8.28 -8.91
N PRO A 246 16.68 7.69 -8.24
CA PRO A 246 16.77 7.71 -6.80
C PRO A 246 16.87 9.14 -6.26
N PHE A 247 16.18 9.41 -5.15
CA PHE A 247 16.21 10.73 -4.51
C PHE A 247 16.01 10.60 -2.99
N ALA A 248 16.24 11.70 -2.30
CA ALA A 248 15.90 11.81 -0.89
C ALA A 248 14.93 12.98 -0.65
N ARG A 249 14.00 12.78 0.26
CA ARG A 249 13.15 13.81 0.83
C ARG A 249 13.34 13.80 2.33
N ASP A 250 13.98 14.85 2.85
CA ASP A 250 14.27 14.97 4.27
C ASP A 250 12.97 14.94 5.07
N ARG A 251 12.99 14.25 6.17
CA ARG A 251 11.87 14.11 7.10
C ARG A 251 11.67 15.36 7.97
N GLU A 252 12.68 16.25 8.09
CA GLU A 252 12.68 17.51 8.82
C GLU A 252 12.12 17.36 10.26
N ASN A 253 12.54 16.30 10.94
CA ASN A 253 12.04 15.92 12.26
C ASN A 253 10.50 15.83 12.37
N GLY A 254 9.84 15.41 11.29
CA GLY A 254 8.40 15.26 11.19
C GLY A 254 7.66 16.43 10.53
N ALA A 255 8.33 17.55 10.24
CA ALA A 255 7.67 18.67 9.55
C ALA A 255 7.21 18.32 8.13
N TYR A 256 8.00 17.52 7.40
CA TYR A 256 7.57 16.98 6.10
C TYR A 256 6.32 16.11 6.27
N TYR A 257 6.30 15.19 7.24
CA TYR A 257 5.16 14.32 7.50
C TYR A 257 3.90 15.15 7.78
N GLN A 258 4.01 16.17 8.63
CA GLN A 258 2.89 17.09 8.92
C GLN A 258 2.36 17.74 7.64
N ARG A 259 3.22 18.21 6.72
CA ARG A 259 2.77 18.80 5.45
C ARG A 259 1.97 17.84 4.58
N THR A 260 2.35 16.56 4.53
CA THR A 260 1.57 15.55 3.80
C THR A 260 0.19 15.33 4.41
N VAL A 261 0.10 15.35 5.75
CA VAL A 261 -1.16 15.28 6.49
C VAL A 261 -2.02 16.50 6.23
N ASP A 262 -1.45 17.71 6.31
CA ASP A 262 -2.15 18.98 6.06
C ASP A 262 -2.73 19.08 4.64
N ALA A 263 -2.07 18.45 3.67
CA ALA A 263 -2.56 18.38 2.30
C ALA A 263 -3.70 17.36 2.12
N VAL A 264 -3.68 16.27 2.87
CA VAL A 264 -4.60 15.13 2.71
C VAL A 264 -5.89 15.32 3.53
N LEU A 265 -5.82 15.70 4.80
CA LEU A 265 -7.00 15.76 5.66
C LEU A 265 -8.14 16.65 5.12
N PRO A 266 -7.87 17.85 4.53
CA PRO A 266 -8.92 18.68 3.96
C PRO A 266 -9.67 18.03 2.78
N THR A 267 -9.10 17.00 2.16
CA THR A 267 -9.75 16.26 1.05
C THR A 267 -10.83 15.31 1.51
N GLN A 268 -11.01 15.15 2.83
CA GLN A 268 -11.99 14.24 3.45
C GLN A 268 -11.87 12.80 2.92
N PRO A 269 -10.67 12.17 3.02
CA PRO A 269 -10.48 10.81 2.52
C PRO A 269 -11.37 9.83 3.28
N ASP A 270 -11.87 8.80 2.59
CA ASP A 270 -12.68 7.75 3.21
C ASP A 270 -11.85 6.93 4.22
N PHE A 271 -10.56 6.74 3.92
CA PHE A 271 -9.56 6.20 4.83
C PHE A 271 -8.17 6.74 4.49
N ILE A 272 -7.21 6.51 5.38
CA ILE A 272 -5.81 6.93 5.18
C ILE A 272 -4.92 5.70 4.99
N LEU A 273 -3.99 5.81 4.05
CA LEU A 273 -2.88 4.90 3.84
C LEU A 273 -1.58 5.58 4.25
N VAL A 274 -0.91 5.03 5.26
CA VAL A 274 0.46 5.46 5.63
C VAL A 274 1.45 4.76 4.70
N HIS A 275 2.22 5.52 3.98
CA HIS A 275 3.32 4.98 3.21
C HIS A 275 4.65 5.37 3.87
N SER A 276 5.24 4.45 4.64
CA SER A 276 4.91 3.05 4.87
C SER A 276 5.12 2.65 6.34
N PHE A 277 4.69 1.43 6.72
CA PHE A 277 5.13 0.88 8.00
C PHE A 277 6.62 0.54 7.95
N ASN A 278 7.07 -0.24 6.95
CA ASN A 278 8.43 -0.80 6.88
C ASN A 278 9.03 -0.88 5.47
N GLU A 279 8.81 0.12 4.59
CA GLU A 279 9.54 0.17 3.31
C GLU A 279 10.93 0.80 3.51
N TRP A 280 11.88 -0.08 3.83
CA TRP A 280 13.24 0.29 4.18
C TRP A 280 14.08 0.72 2.97
N ILE A 281 13.83 0.12 1.80
CA ILE A 281 14.58 0.42 0.57
C ILE A 281 14.25 1.83 0.09
N GLU A 282 12.99 2.25 0.21
CA GLU A 282 12.52 3.59 -0.13
C GLU A 282 12.71 4.59 1.02
N GLY A 283 13.08 4.13 2.21
CA GLY A 283 13.30 4.98 3.38
C GLY A 283 12.06 5.74 3.82
N SER A 284 10.86 5.17 3.59
CA SER A 284 9.56 5.79 3.93
C SER A 284 8.94 5.23 5.22
N MET A 285 9.65 4.37 5.93
CA MET A 285 9.17 3.62 7.10
C MET A 285 8.81 4.51 8.29
N ILE A 286 7.79 4.10 9.05
CA ILE A 286 7.48 4.59 10.40
C ILE A 286 7.88 3.60 11.50
N GLU A 287 8.27 2.37 11.14
CA GLU A 287 8.82 1.37 12.04
C GLU A 287 9.99 1.98 12.83
N PRO A 288 10.13 1.69 14.14
CA PRO A 288 11.24 2.18 14.94
C PRO A 288 12.59 1.87 14.34
N SER A 289 13.43 2.90 14.18
CA SER A 289 14.69 2.81 13.45
C SER A 289 15.88 3.30 14.27
N THR A 290 17.07 2.92 13.83
CA THR A 290 18.33 3.33 14.49
C THR A 290 18.49 4.86 14.50
N SER A 291 18.09 5.54 13.42
CA SER A 291 18.23 7.00 13.31
C SER A 291 17.13 7.78 14.05
N TYR A 292 15.92 7.23 14.12
CA TYR A 292 14.75 8.00 14.56
C TYR A 292 14.07 7.47 15.83
N GLY A 293 14.48 6.29 16.32
CA GLY A 293 13.79 5.65 17.44
C GLY A 293 12.30 5.48 17.16
N ASP A 294 11.46 5.80 18.13
CA ASP A 294 9.99 5.72 18.05
C ASP A 294 9.31 6.97 17.44
N LEU A 295 10.08 7.99 17.04
CA LEU A 295 9.54 9.31 16.67
C LEU A 295 8.40 9.22 15.67
N TYR A 296 8.56 8.40 14.61
CA TYR A 296 7.55 8.33 13.55
C TYR A 296 6.32 7.48 13.90
N LEU A 297 6.44 6.54 14.82
CA LEU A 297 5.25 5.91 15.42
C LEU A 297 4.44 6.91 16.24
N GLU A 298 5.11 7.74 17.06
CA GLU A 298 4.45 8.76 17.90
C GLU A 298 3.79 9.87 17.08
N LEU A 299 4.45 10.31 15.99
CA LEU A 299 3.87 11.26 15.05
C LEU A 299 2.64 10.67 14.36
N THR A 300 2.75 9.41 13.89
CA THR A 300 1.62 8.70 13.28
C THR A 300 0.44 8.60 14.24
N ALA A 301 0.66 8.26 15.50
CA ALA A 301 -0.41 8.21 16.50
C ALA A 301 -1.17 9.55 16.63
N ARG A 302 -0.46 10.68 16.61
CA ARG A 302 -1.07 12.01 16.61
C ARG A 302 -1.87 12.29 15.35
N HIS A 303 -1.34 11.96 14.18
CA HIS A 303 -2.02 12.16 12.90
C HIS A 303 -3.27 11.28 12.75
N VAL A 304 -3.18 10.02 13.19
CA VAL A 304 -4.33 9.10 13.23
C VAL A 304 -5.43 9.62 14.14
N ALA A 305 -5.06 10.08 15.34
CA ALA A 305 -6.01 10.66 16.28
C ALA A 305 -6.69 11.91 15.69
N ALA A 306 -5.93 12.79 15.02
CA ALA A 306 -6.47 13.96 14.35
C ALA A 306 -7.46 13.58 13.24
N PHE A 307 -7.12 12.60 12.39
CA PHE A 307 -8.02 12.12 11.35
C PHE A 307 -9.32 11.53 11.91
N LYS A 308 -9.21 10.65 12.91
CA LYS A 308 -10.39 10.00 13.52
C LYS A 308 -11.30 11.01 14.26
N ALA A 309 -10.74 12.14 14.74
CA ALA A 309 -11.52 13.20 15.38
C ALA A 309 -12.33 14.08 14.40
N LEU A 310 -12.05 14.04 13.11
CA LEU A 310 -12.79 14.80 12.09
C LEU A 310 -14.11 14.13 11.68
N ARG A 311 -14.39 12.94 12.14
CA ARG A 311 -15.51 12.08 11.78
C ARG A 311 -16.21 11.58 13.06
#